data_ee32418baed86c5baae046de51e72625
#
_entry.id   ee32418baed86c5baae046de51e72625
#
_cell.length_a   1.000
_cell.length_b   1.000
_cell.length_c   1.000
_cell.angle_alpha   90.00
_cell.angle_beta   90.00
_cell.angle_gamma   90.00
#
_symmetry.space_group_name_H-M   'P 1'
#
loop_
_entity.id
_entity.type
_entity.pdbx_description
1 polymer ?
#
loop_
_entity_poly.entity_id
_entity_poly.type
_entity_poly.pdbx_seq_one_letter_code
_entity_poly.pdbx_strand_id
1 'polypeptide(L)'
;MTDLLTTHQVQDLLSVDRTTIYRMVQSGQLPAIRVGKQWRFGRAEIERWLRLQSASGPGGSPESPSGALAPAPETAVSSLAELLPLPTLQLIQDAFAEALGVMMVVTGMDGQPITRVSNSCGLFDIVIGNSEAAARCIQGWQRMAGGLTMEPRWAPSDIGLLCAHGLIRSGNELRGMVFVGGIAPDEWPPSLEQIDAIAAHHGLDPESVRASAQAVHRLDRADRDRALAFVQRMADICSHLLEDWSGLHRRLQAIASLTAL
;
A
#
# COMPACT_ATOMS: atom_id res chain seq x y z
N MET A 1 -10.65 -25.86 25.09
CA MET A 1 -11.88 -25.07 24.81
C MET A 1 -11.43 -23.66 24.45
N THR A 2 -11.69 -23.22 23.26
CA THR A 2 -11.26 -21.87 22.80
C THR A 2 -12.17 -20.85 23.45
N ASP A 3 -11.62 -20.05 24.38
CA ASP A 3 -12.35 -18.97 25.06
C ASP A 3 -12.54 -17.81 24.08
N LEU A 4 -13.75 -17.68 23.54
CA LEU A 4 -14.11 -16.66 22.56
C LEU A 4 -14.83 -15.49 23.23
N LEU A 5 -14.24 -14.32 23.10
CA LEU A 5 -14.80 -13.05 23.57
C LEU A 5 -15.83 -12.50 22.57
N THR A 6 -16.83 -11.80 23.08
CA THR A 6 -17.77 -11.00 22.28
C THR A 6 -17.20 -9.63 22.00
N THR A 7 -17.79 -8.89 21.05
CA THR A 7 -17.40 -7.50 20.76
C THR A 7 -17.49 -6.61 22.00
N HIS A 8 -18.50 -6.80 22.86
CA HIS A 8 -18.66 -6.04 24.10
C HIS A 8 -17.51 -6.31 25.08
N GLN A 9 -17.14 -7.57 25.27
CA GLN A 9 -16.03 -7.92 26.17
C GLN A 9 -14.69 -7.35 25.69
N VAL A 10 -14.49 -7.27 24.36
CA VAL A 10 -13.29 -6.65 23.79
C VAL A 10 -13.32 -5.12 23.92
N GLN A 11 -14.50 -4.48 23.81
CA GLN A 11 -14.67 -3.05 24.10
C GLN A 11 -14.23 -2.73 25.53
N ASP A 12 -14.73 -3.51 26.51
CA ASP A 12 -14.39 -3.33 27.92
C ASP A 12 -12.89 -3.55 28.18
N LEU A 13 -12.31 -4.59 27.55
CA LEU A 13 -10.89 -4.93 27.69
C LEU A 13 -9.96 -3.87 27.12
N LEU A 14 -10.30 -3.29 25.96
CA LEU A 14 -9.49 -2.31 25.26
C LEU A 14 -9.87 -0.86 25.60
N SER A 15 -10.95 -0.65 26.34
CA SER A 15 -11.50 0.68 26.68
C SER A 15 -11.78 1.55 25.46
N VAL A 16 -12.31 0.96 24.38
CA VAL A 16 -12.64 1.65 23.12
C VAL A 16 -14.11 1.40 22.75
N ASP A 17 -14.69 2.31 21.96
CA ASP A 17 -16.07 2.19 21.51
C ASP A 17 -16.25 1.09 20.44
N ARG A 18 -17.52 0.69 20.22
CA ARG A 18 -17.89 -0.38 19.29
C ARG A 18 -17.47 -0.08 17.85
N THR A 19 -17.56 1.17 17.44
CA THR A 19 -17.21 1.61 16.08
C THR A 19 -15.72 1.44 15.85
N THR A 20 -14.91 1.76 16.85
CA THR A 20 -13.46 1.56 16.83
C THR A 20 -13.10 0.07 16.73
N ILE A 21 -13.76 -0.83 17.49
CA ILE A 21 -13.55 -2.28 17.36
C ILE A 21 -13.86 -2.75 15.93
N TYR A 22 -15.01 -2.36 15.37
CA TYR A 22 -15.36 -2.76 14.00
C TYR A 22 -14.36 -2.24 12.98
N ARG A 23 -13.89 -1.00 13.15
CA ARG A 23 -12.86 -0.42 12.28
C ARG A 23 -11.55 -1.21 12.38
N MET A 24 -11.10 -1.53 13.60
CA MET A 24 -9.86 -2.31 13.81
C MET A 24 -9.97 -3.74 13.26
N VAL A 25 -11.14 -4.35 13.33
CA VAL A 25 -11.40 -5.67 12.72
C VAL A 25 -11.40 -5.57 11.18
N GLN A 26 -12.06 -4.56 10.64
CA GLN A 26 -12.14 -4.34 9.20
C GLN A 26 -10.78 -3.97 8.59
N SER A 27 -9.94 -3.25 9.33
CA SER A 27 -8.57 -2.92 8.92
C SER A 27 -7.55 -4.03 9.18
N GLY A 28 -7.98 -5.17 9.73
CA GLY A 28 -7.08 -6.29 10.08
C GLY A 28 -6.15 -6.02 11.27
N GLN A 29 -6.31 -4.88 11.95
CA GLN A 29 -5.50 -4.51 13.12
C GLN A 29 -5.84 -5.33 14.37
N LEU A 30 -7.06 -5.84 14.47
CA LEU A 30 -7.53 -6.64 15.59
C LEU A 30 -7.94 -8.04 15.11
N PRO A 31 -7.31 -9.14 15.61
CA PRO A 31 -7.64 -10.49 15.19
C PRO A 31 -9.07 -10.86 15.62
N ALA A 32 -9.90 -11.26 14.64
CA ALA A 32 -11.29 -11.63 14.88
C ALA A 32 -11.74 -12.73 13.92
N ILE A 33 -12.66 -13.58 14.37
CA ILE A 33 -13.32 -14.58 13.54
C ILE A 33 -14.80 -14.24 13.39
N ARG A 34 -15.38 -14.50 12.23
CA ARG A 34 -16.80 -14.26 11.99
C ARG A 34 -17.60 -15.56 12.27
N VAL A 35 -18.48 -15.51 13.27
CA VAL A 35 -19.37 -16.61 13.62
C VAL A 35 -20.80 -16.17 13.29
N GLY A 36 -21.33 -16.61 12.16
CA GLY A 36 -22.62 -16.16 11.64
C GLY A 36 -22.60 -14.66 11.30
N LYS A 37 -23.46 -13.89 11.95
CA LYS A 37 -23.56 -12.42 11.78
C LYS A 37 -22.74 -11.62 12.81
N GLN A 38 -22.00 -12.29 13.70
CA GLN A 38 -21.30 -11.65 14.80
C GLN A 38 -19.80 -11.93 14.76
N TRP A 39 -19.01 -10.94 15.20
CA TRP A 39 -17.59 -11.12 15.42
C TRP A 39 -17.32 -11.80 16.77
N ARG A 40 -16.33 -12.68 16.79
CA ARG A 40 -15.78 -13.32 17.99
C ARG A 40 -14.27 -13.18 17.98
N PHE A 41 -13.67 -13.14 19.14
CA PHE A 41 -12.25 -12.85 19.36
C PHE A 41 -11.67 -13.92 20.27
N GLY A 42 -10.59 -14.57 19.82
CA GLY A 42 -9.86 -15.49 20.67
C GLY A 42 -9.15 -14.74 21.81
N ARG A 43 -9.46 -15.07 23.09
CA ARG A 43 -8.84 -14.39 24.25
C ARG A 43 -7.32 -14.39 24.15
N ALA A 44 -6.71 -15.53 23.89
CA ALA A 44 -5.26 -15.67 23.77
C ALA A 44 -4.68 -14.82 22.62
N GLU A 45 -5.44 -14.63 21.54
CA GLU A 45 -5.04 -13.81 20.39
C GLU A 45 -5.08 -12.33 20.73
N ILE A 46 -6.12 -11.87 21.42
CA ILE A 46 -6.23 -10.48 21.92
C ILE A 46 -5.12 -10.18 22.93
N GLU A 47 -4.85 -11.07 23.86
CA GLU A 47 -3.77 -10.89 24.86
C GLU A 47 -2.38 -10.85 24.19
N ARG A 48 -2.16 -11.68 23.17
CA ARG A 48 -0.91 -11.63 22.37
C ARG A 48 -0.79 -10.31 21.63
N TRP A 49 -1.85 -9.87 20.99
CA TRP A 49 -1.92 -8.60 20.28
C TRP A 49 -1.61 -7.41 21.21
N LEU A 50 -2.19 -7.37 22.41
CA LEU A 50 -1.92 -6.35 23.43
C LEU A 50 -0.44 -6.33 23.85
N ARG A 51 0.18 -7.50 24.04
CA ARG A 51 1.61 -7.58 24.36
C ARG A 51 2.50 -7.02 23.24
N LEU A 52 2.15 -7.26 21.99
CA LEU A 52 2.90 -6.73 20.84
C LEU A 52 2.73 -5.20 20.74
N GLN A 53 1.56 -4.67 21.00
CA GLN A 53 1.31 -3.23 21.03
C GLN A 53 2.05 -2.52 22.17
N SER A 54 2.17 -3.15 23.33
CA SER A 54 2.92 -2.60 24.48
C SER A 54 4.43 -2.63 24.29
N ALA A 55 4.95 -3.55 23.46
CA ALA A 55 6.39 -3.63 23.13
C ALA A 55 6.82 -2.57 22.09
N SER A 56 5.88 -1.92 21.42
CA SER A 56 6.11 -0.88 20.38
C SER A 56 6.06 0.55 20.92
N GLY A 57 6.02 0.77 22.21
CA GLY A 57 6.06 2.09 22.87
C GLY A 57 7.48 2.67 22.91
N PRO A 58 7.67 4.02 22.86
CA PRO A 58 8.97 4.63 22.86
C PRO A 58 9.63 4.57 24.26
N GLY A 59 10.59 3.67 24.42
CA GLY A 59 11.50 3.68 25.57
C GLY A 59 11.61 2.38 26.33
N GLY A 60 12.62 1.58 26.03
CA GLY A 60 13.03 0.44 26.84
C GLY A 60 14.01 -0.45 26.11
N SER A 61 15.30 -0.35 26.46
CA SER A 61 16.37 -1.26 26.03
C SER A 61 16.13 -2.69 26.54
N PRO A 62 16.56 -3.72 25.80
CA PRO A 62 16.33 -5.11 26.17
C PRO A 62 17.44 -5.65 27.09
N GLU A 63 17.07 -6.11 28.27
CA GLU A 63 17.85 -7.13 28.99
C GLU A 63 17.23 -8.50 28.69
N SER A 64 18.09 -9.40 28.20
CA SER A 64 17.75 -10.79 27.90
C SER A 64 17.65 -11.63 29.17
N PRO A 65 16.75 -12.62 29.21
CA PRO A 65 17.09 -13.90 29.81
C PRO A 65 17.03 -15.02 28.74
N SER A 66 18.19 -15.71 28.69
CA SER A 66 18.43 -16.96 27.99
C SER A 66 17.43 -18.04 28.42
N GLY A 67 16.78 -18.64 27.47
CA GLY A 67 15.95 -19.82 27.61
C GLY A 67 15.56 -20.35 26.23
N ALA A 68 16.38 -21.29 25.72
CA ALA A 68 16.23 -21.88 24.40
C ALA A 68 14.91 -22.64 24.25
N LEU A 69 13.98 -22.09 23.44
CA LEU A 69 13.08 -22.89 22.65
C LEU A 69 13.32 -22.48 21.19
N ALA A 70 13.60 -23.49 20.35
CA ALA A 70 13.81 -23.32 18.92
C ALA A 70 12.71 -22.48 18.32
N PRO A 71 13.03 -21.45 17.49
CA PRO A 71 12.01 -20.70 16.80
C PRO A 71 11.28 -21.64 15.85
N ALA A 72 9.94 -21.67 15.96
CA ALA A 72 9.12 -22.14 14.85
C ALA A 72 9.55 -21.37 13.60
N PRO A 73 9.59 -21.97 12.40
CA PRO A 73 10.05 -21.28 11.22
C PRO A 73 9.17 -20.02 11.06
N GLU A 74 9.80 -18.86 11.20
CA GLU A 74 9.23 -17.61 10.69
C GLU A 74 8.97 -17.89 9.23
N THR A 75 7.71 -18.02 8.86
CA THR A 75 7.31 -17.95 7.46
C THR A 75 7.77 -16.59 7.00
N ALA A 76 8.90 -16.54 6.32
CA ALA A 76 9.41 -15.34 5.68
C ALA A 76 8.23 -14.78 4.90
N VAL A 77 7.76 -13.59 5.26
CA VAL A 77 6.68 -12.93 4.55
C VAL A 77 7.24 -12.62 3.17
N SER A 78 6.96 -13.51 2.21
CA SER A 78 7.41 -13.33 0.83
C SER A 78 7.00 -11.94 0.37
N SER A 79 7.93 -11.19 -0.19
CA SER A 79 7.65 -9.85 -0.69
C SER A 79 6.58 -9.94 -1.79
N LEU A 80 5.76 -8.90 -1.94
CA LEU A 80 4.75 -8.87 -3.00
C LEU A 80 5.38 -9.09 -4.39
N ALA A 81 6.62 -8.64 -4.56
CA ALA A 81 7.40 -8.83 -5.79
C ALA A 81 7.70 -10.32 -6.09
N GLU A 82 7.86 -11.16 -5.08
CA GLU A 82 8.10 -12.61 -5.26
C GLU A 82 6.82 -13.38 -5.55
N LEU A 83 5.68 -12.82 -5.16
CA LEU A 83 4.37 -13.45 -5.27
C LEU A 83 3.60 -13.07 -6.54
N LEU A 84 4.07 -12.11 -7.33
CA LEU A 84 3.40 -11.66 -8.55
C LEU A 84 4.22 -11.99 -9.80
N PRO A 85 3.56 -12.34 -10.92
CA PRO A 85 4.21 -12.51 -12.22
C PRO A 85 4.57 -11.12 -12.81
N LEU A 86 5.65 -10.51 -12.31
CA LEU A 86 6.02 -9.12 -12.61
C LEU A 86 6.07 -8.77 -14.11
N PRO A 87 6.60 -9.62 -15.02
CA PRO A 87 6.58 -9.29 -16.45
C PRO A 87 5.16 -9.12 -17.01
N THR A 88 4.23 -10.01 -16.61
CA THR A 88 2.83 -9.93 -17.05
C THR A 88 2.13 -8.72 -16.41
N LEU A 89 2.38 -8.48 -15.14
CA LEU A 89 1.83 -7.32 -14.44
C LEU A 89 2.31 -6.00 -15.07
N GLN A 90 3.59 -5.91 -15.45
CA GLN A 90 4.14 -4.73 -16.12
C GLN A 90 3.44 -4.47 -17.46
N LEU A 91 3.22 -5.52 -18.28
CA LEU A 91 2.50 -5.36 -19.56
C LEU A 91 1.06 -4.87 -19.38
N ILE A 92 0.35 -5.40 -18.38
CA ILE A 92 -1.00 -4.96 -18.05
C ILE A 92 -0.96 -3.49 -17.61
N GLN A 93 -0.03 -3.14 -16.71
CA GLN A 93 0.15 -1.78 -16.22
C GLN A 93 0.48 -0.80 -17.35
N ASP A 94 1.39 -1.16 -18.24
CA ASP A 94 1.78 -0.33 -19.40
C ASP A 94 0.55 -0.04 -20.28
N ALA A 95 -0.23 -1.06 -20.61
CA ALA A 95 -1.46 -0.91 -21.41
C ALA A 95 -2.51 -0.01 -20.73
N PHE A 96 -2.73 -0.16 -19.43
CA PHE A 96 -3.67 0.70 -18.71
C PHE A 96 -3.17 2.15 -18.61
N ALA A 97 -1.89 2.34 -18.30
CA ALA A 97 -1.29 3.67 -18.19
C ALA A 97 -1.38 4.45 -19.52
N GLU A 98 -1.09 3.78 -20.64
CA GLU A 98 -1.18 4.36 -21.97
C GLU A 98 -2.63 4.67 -22.36
N ALA A 99 -3.54 3.70 -22.20
CA ALA A 99 -4.94 3.86 -22.56
C ALA A 99 -5.67 4.96 -21.77
N LEU A 100 -5.27 5.19 -20.53
CA LEU A 100 -5.86 6.21 -19.65
C LEU A 100 -5.12 7.55 -19.69
N GLY A 101 -3.94 7.61 -20.31
CA GLY A 101 -3.10 8.81 -20.34
C GLY A 101 -2.60 9.22 -18.95
N VAL A 102 -2.27 8.27 -18.09
CA VAL A 102 -1.82 8.50 -16.72
C VAL A 102 -0.49 7.83 -16.45
N MET A 103 0.29 8.35 -15.52
CA MET A 103 1.39 7.63 -14.92
C MET A 103 0.84 6.53 -14.00
N MET A 104 1.44 5.33 -14.03
CA MET A 104 1.02 4.21 -13.17
C MET A 104 2.22 3.45 -12.61
N VAL A 105 2.11 2.99 -11.36
CA VAL A 105 3.12 2.12 -10.71
C VAL A 105 2.46 1.25 -9.66
N VAL A 106 2.95 0.02 -9.50
CA VAL A 106 2.58 -0.88 -8.40
C VAL A 106 3.67 -0.85 -7.34
N THR A 107 3.28 -0.71 -6.08
CA THR A 107 4.19 -0.61 -4.93
C THR A 107 3.84 -1.63 -3.84
N GLY A 108 4.78 -1.92 -2.96
CA GLY A 108 4.49 -2.51 -1.65
C GLY A 108 3.76 -1.54 -0.73
N MET A 109 3.35 -2.02 0.45
CA MET A 109 2.76 -1.16 1.50
C MET A 109 3.78 -0.19 2.11
N ASP A 110 5.06 -0.44 1.91
CA ASP A 110 6.18 0.45 2.25
C ASP A 110 6.41 1.56 1.22
N GLY A 111 5.57 1.65 0.18
CA GLY A 111 5.69 2.61 -0.91
C GLY A 111 6.78 2.28 -1.92
N GLN A 112 7.57 1.21 -1.71
CA GLN A 112 8.63 0.84 -2.65
C GLN A 112 8.04 0.31 -3.97
N PRO A 113 8.47 0.83 -5.12
CA PRO A 113 8.04 0.33 -6.42
C PRO A 113 8.43 -1.14 -6.62
N ILE A 114 7.49 -1.98 -7.04
CA ILE A 114 7.72 -3.37 -7.49
C ILE A 114 7.61 -3.52 -8.99
N THR A 115 6.99 -2.59 -9.66
CA THR A 115 7.02 -2.45 -11.12
C THR A 115 7.79 -1.19 -11.52
N ARG A 116 8.20 -1.12 -12.78
CA ARG A 116 8.70 0.14 -13.35
C ARG A 116 7.51 1.09 -13.53
N VAL A 117 7.76 2.38 -13.40
CA VAL A 117 6.75 3.39 -13.69
C VAL A 117 6.38 3.35 -15.17
N SER A 118 5.09 3.26 -15.47
CA SER A 118 4.56 3.30 -16.83
C SER A 118 4.06 4.71 -17.14
N ASN A 119 4.24 5.15 -18.39
CA ASN A 119 3.80 6.44 -18.91
C ASN A 119 4.14 7.61 -17.94
N SER A 120 5.42 7.70 -17.58
CA SER A 120 5.94 8.76 -16.71
C SER A 120 5.70 10.15 -17.29
N CYS A 121 5.64 11.18 -16.44
CA CYS A 121 5.56 12.57 -16.89
C CYS A 121 6.87 13.31 -16.59
N GLY A 122 7.17 14.35 -17.37
CA GLY A 122 8.46 15.06 -17.31
C GLY A 122 8.81 15.61 -15.92
N LEU A 123 7.82 16.08 -15.15
CA LEU A 123 8.06 16.54 -13.78
C LEU A 123 8.42 15.38 -12.84
N PHE A 124 7.81 14.21 -13.01
CA PHE A 124 8.15 13.04 -12.22
C PHE A 124 9.53 12.48 -12.61
N ASP A 125 9.91 12.56 -13.89
CA ASP A 125 11.20 12.06 -14.35
C ASP A 125 12.38 12.79 -13.68
N ILE A 126 12.29 14.09 -13.46
CA ILE A 126 13.34 14.84 -12.73
C ILE A 126 13.35 14.49 -11.24
N VAL A 127 12.19 14.16 -10.66
CA VAL A 127 12.09 13.71 -9.26
C VAL A 127 12.77 12.35 -9.09
N ILE A 128 12.44 11.37 -9.94
CA ILE A 128 13.00 10.02 -9.84
C ILE A 128 14.49 9.98 -10.25
N GLY A 129 14.93 10.91 -11.07
CA GLY A 129 16.34 11.10 -11.45
C GLY A 129 17.23 11.63 -10.31
N ASN A 130 16.65 12.13 -9.24
CA ASN A 130 17.35 12.61 -8.05
C ASN A 130 17.03 11.67 -6.87
N SER A 131 18.05 11.06 -6.27
CA SER A 131 17.89 10.03 -5.23
C SER A 131 17.18 10.54 -3.97
N GLU A 132 17.45 11.79 -3.57
CA GLU A 132 16.80 12.40 -2.41
C GLU A 132 15.34 12.75 -2.68
N ALA A 133 15.05 13.30 -3.85
CA ALA A 133 13.68 13.59 -4.29
C ALA A 133 12.86 12.30 -4.45
N ALA A 134 13.44 11.26 -5.03
CA ALA A 134 12.82 9.94 -5.17
C ALA A 134 12.47 9.34 -3.79
N ALA A 135 13.39 9.40 -2.82
CA ALA A 135 13.14 8.94 -1.46
C ALA A 135 11.97 9.68 -0.78
N ARG A 136 11.87 11.00 -0.96
CA ARG A 136 10.76 11.81 -0.45
C ARG A 136 9.43 11.45 -1.13
N CYS A 137 9.44 11.21 -2.44
CA CYS A 137 8.26 10.75 -3.18
C CYS A 137 7.75 9.40 -2.66
N ILE A 138 8.64 8.43 -2.42
CA ILE A 138 8.31 7.13 -1.82
C ILE A 138 7.71 7.31 -0.42
N GLN A 139 8.27 8.18 0.41
CA GLN A 139 7.69 8.52 1.72
C GLN A 139 6.29 9.13 1.58
N GLY A 140 6.05 9.96 0.55
CA GLY A 140 4.74 10.49 0.21
C GLY A 140 3.74 9.38 -0.09
N TRP A 141 4.12 8.38 -0.90
CA TRP A 141 3.29 7.21 -1.20
C TRP A 141 3.02 6.37 0.05
N GLN A 142 4.02 6.18 0.90
CA GLN A 142 3.90 5.49 2.18
C GLN A 142 2.89 6.18 3.13
N ARG A 143 2.92 7.52 3.21
CA ARG A 143 1.94 8.29 3.98
C ARG A 143 0.52 8.11 3.43
N MET A 144 0.35 8.09 2.10
CA MET A 144 -0.95 7.83 1.46
C MET A 144 -1.47 6.43 1.76
N ALA A 145 -0.58 5.42 1.83
CA ALA A 145 -0.91 4.05 2.24
C ALA A 145 -1.48 3.97 3.66
N GLY A 146 -0.93 4.77 4.57
CA GLY A 146 -1.41 4.87 5.95
C GLY A 146 -2.76 5.60 6.08
N GLY A 147 -3.22 6.27 5.04
CA GLY A 147 -4.53 6.90 4.97
C GLY A 147 -5.63 5.84 4.83
N LEU A 148 -6.58 5.81 5.76
CA LEU A 148 -7.65 4.80 5.88
C LEU A 148 -8.75 4.90 4.79
N THR A 149 -8.49 5.52 3.66
CA THR A 149 -9.47 5.59 2.57
C THR A 149 -9.44 4.32 1.74
N MET A 150 -10.54 3.56 1.82
CA MET A 150 -10.73 2.30 1.11
C MET A 150 -11.10 2.48 -0.37
N GLU A 151 -11.54 3.67 -0.73
CA GLU A 151 -11.95 4.04 -2.09
C GLU A 151 -10.91 4.97 -2.72
N PRO A 152 -10.51 4.75 -3.98
CA PRO A 152 -9.61 5.64 -4.69
C PRO A 152 -10.19 7.05 -4.77
N ARG A 153 -9.36 8.05 -4.49
CA ARG A 153 -9.70 9.46 -4.64
C ARG A 153 -8.47 10.25 -5.06
N TRP A 154 -8.70 11.31 -5.81
CA TRP A 154 -7.64 12.23 -6.17
C TRP A 154 -7.18 13.03 -4.94
N ALA A 155 -5.87 13.10 -4.77
CA ALA A 155 -5.21 13.92 -3.77
C ALA A 155 -3.96 14.56 -4.38
N PRO A 156 -3.57 15.76 -3.93
CA PRO A 156 -2.33 16.36 -4.36
C PRO A 156 -1.14 15.58 -3.79
N SER A 157 -0.12 15.35 -4.61
CA SER A 157 1.17 14.84 -4.20
C SER A 157 2.10 15.96 -3.74
N ASP A 158 3.25 15.59 -3.16
CA ASP A 158 4.26 16.56 -2.70
C ASP A 158 4.87 17.41 -3.84
N ILE A 159 4.70 16.98 -5.10
CA ILE A 159 5.11 17.74 -6.30
C ILE A 159 3.93 18.51 -6.94
N GLY A 160 2.80 18.62 -6.26
CA GLY A 160 1.63 19.37 -6.70
C GLY A 160 0.76 18.69 -7.76
N LEU A 161 1.13 17.52 -8.27
CA LEU A 161 0.31 16.76 -9.21
C LEU A 161 -0.73 15.91 -8.49
N LEU A 162 -1.87 15.69 -9.14
CA LEU A 162 -2.89 14.78 -8.63
C LEU A 162 -2.43 13.34 -8.75
N CYS A 163 -2.68 12.57 -7.70
CA CYS A 163 -2.48 11.14 -7.64
C CYS A 163 -3.64 10.45 -6.90
N ALA A 164 -3.84 9.17 -7.18
CA ALA A 164 -4.77 8.31 -6.50
C ALA A 164 -4.18 6.91 -6.37
N HIS A 165 -4.70 6.10 -5.46
CA HIS A 165 -4.27 4.71 -5.30
C HIS A 165 -5.43 3.76 -5.07
N GLY A 166 -5.25 2.50 -5.48
CA GLY A 166 -6.09 1.36 -5.16
C GLY A 166 -5.31 0.35 -4.34
N LEU A 167 -5.97 -0.39 -3.47
CA LEU A 167 -5.34 -1.31 -2.52
C LEU A 167 -5.34 -2.75 -3.03
N ILE A 168 -4.16 -3.36 -3.10
CA ILE A 168 -3.96 -4.77 -3.43
C ILE A 168 -4.09 -5.59 -2.15
N ARG A 169 -4.91 -6.65 -2.19
CA ARG A 169 -5.24 -7.49 -1.05
C ARG A 169 -4.99 -8.96 -1.32
N SER A 170 -4.73 -9.70 -0.25
CA SER A 170 -4.77 -11.15 -0.24
C SER A 170 -5.60 -11.58 0.97
N GLY A 171 -6.83 -12.02 0.72
CA GLY A 171 -7.82 -12.19 1.80
C GLY A 171 -8.09 -10.88 2.54
N ASN A 172 -7.76 -10.83 3.83
CA ASN A 172 -7.95 -9.64 4.68
C ASN A 172 -6.68 -8.76 4.81
N GLU A 173 -5.57 -9.17 4.22
CA GLU A 173 -4.30 -8.45 4.34
C GLU A 173 -4.10 -7.47 3.18
N LEU A 174 -3.64 -6.27 3.50
CA LEU A 174 -3.16 -5.32 2.51
C LEU A 174 -1.72 -5.69 2.15
N ARG A 175 -1.45 -5.88 0.85
CA ARG A 175 -0.15 -6.37 0.36
C ARG A 175 0.60 -5.32 -0.45
N GLY A 176 -0.11 -4.35 -1.02
CA GLY A 176 0.48 -3.30 -1.84
C GLY A 176 -0.56 -2.34 -2.38
N MET A 177 -0.12 -1.50 -3.31
CA MET A 177 -0.94 -0.45 -3.90
C MET A 177 -0.67 -0.32 -5.40
N VAL A 178 -1.69 0.08 -6.12
CA VAL A 178 -1.57 0.61 -7.48
C VAL A 178 -1.73 2.11 -7.41
N PHE A 179 -0.70 2.85 -7.76
CA PHE A 179 -0.76 4.30 -7.88
C PHE A 179 -1.01 4.71 -9.32
N VAL A 180 -1.82 5.74 -9.48
CA VAL A 180 -1.92 6.54 -10.70
C VAL A 180 -1.63 7.99 -10.36
N GLY A 181 -1.05 8.71 -11.31
CA GLY A 181 -0.66 10.10 -11.06
C GLY A 181 -0.12 10.80 -12.29
N GLY A 182 0.70 11.81 -12.03
CA GLY A 182 1.29 12.61 -13.09
C GLY A 182 0.31 13.61 -13.71
N ILE A 183 -0.86 13.86 -13.08
CA ILE A 183 -1.97 14.63 -13.64
C ILE A 183 -1.96 16.04 -13.06
N ALA A 184 -2.01 17.03 -13.96
CA ALA A 184 -2.15 18.43 -13.60
C ALA A 184 -3.48 18.68 -12.86
N PRO A 185 -3.52 19.39 -11.72
CA PRO A 185 -4.75 19.95 -11.17
C PRO A 185 -5.33 21.04 -12.08
N ASP A 186 -6.54 21.55 -11.73
CA ASP A 186 -7.22 22.54 -12.58
C ASP A 186 -6.44 23.86 -12.66
N GLU A 187 -5.77 24.24 -11.58
CA GLU A 187 -4.90 25.43 -11.52
C GLU A 187 -3.44 25.04 -11.83
N TRP A 188 -3.18 24.69 -13.08
CA TRP A 188 -1.84 24.32 -13.54
C TRP A 188 -1.44 25.10 -14.81
N PRO A 189 -0.24 25.62 -14.99
CA PRO A 189 1.01 25.36 -14.24
C PRO A 189 1.07 26.03 -12.87
N PRO A 190 1.94 25.54 -11.95
CA PRO A 190 2.10 26.14 -10.63
C PRO A 190 2.68 27.55 -10.72
N SER A 191 2.40 28.40 -9.72
CA SER A 191 3.00 29.72 -9.59
C SER A 191 4.52 29.62 -9.35
N LEU A 192 5.26 30.70 -9.55
CA LEU A 192 6.70 30.74 -9.27
C LEU A 192 7.00 30.36 -7.82
N GLU A 193 6.20 30.85 -6.87
CA GLU A 193 6.33 30.53 -5.46
C GLU A 193 6.13 29.02 -5.18
N GLN A 194 5.14 28.40 -5.85
CA GLN A 194 4.91 26.94 -5.76
C GLN A 194 6.05 26.15 -6.39
N ILE A 195 6.61 26.61 -7.50
CA ILE A 195 7.79 25.99 -8.14
C ILE A 195 8.98 26.03 -7.18
N ASP A 196 9.26 27.17 -6.58
CA ASP A 196 10.36 27.33 -5.63
C ASP A 196 10.15 26.44 -4.39
N ALA A 197 8.92 26.34 -3.90
CA ALA A 197 8.57 25.45 -2.79
C ALA A 197 8.76 23.96 -3.12
N ILE A 198 8.35 23.52 -4.31
CA ILE A 198 8.55 22.14 -4.78
C ILE A 198 10.06 21.85 -4.93
N ALA A 199 10.79 22.78 -5.56
CA ALA A 199 12.22 22.65 -5.78
C ALA A 199 12.98 22.55 -4.44
N ALA A 200 12.70 23.44 -3.50
CA ALA A 200 13.30 23.45 -2.16
C ALA A 200 12.96 22.18 -1.38
N HIS A 201 11.69 21.73 -1.42
CA HIS A 201 11.26 20.53 -0.71
C HIS A 201 11.96 19.26 -1.23
N HIS A 202 12.18 19.17 -2.53
CA HIS A 202 12.78 17.97 -3.17
C HIS A 202 14.28 18.09 -3.44
N GLY A 203 14.91 19.24 -3.15
CA GLY A 203 16.33 19.47 -3.46
C GLY A 203 16.58 19.50 -4.97
N LEU A 204 15.64 20.05 -5.74
CA LEU A 204 15.71 20.16 -7.20
C LEU A 204 16.04 21.60 -7.61
N ASP A 205 16.55 21.77 -8.84
CA ASP A 205 16.73 23.08 -9.44
C ASP A 205 15.37 23.68 -9.87
N PRO A 206 15.01 24.92 -9.42
CA PRO A 206 13.72 25.54 -9.75
C PRO A 206 13.47 25.70 -11.26
N GLU A 207 14.52 25.95 -12.05
CA GLU A 207 14.38 26.10 -13.50
C GLU A 207 14.03 24.76 -14.17
N SER A 208 14.63 23.67 -13.70
CA SER A 208 14.30 22.30 -14.13
C SER A 208 12.85 21.92 -13.78
N VAL A 209 12.38 22.29 -12.58
CA VAL A 209 10.98 22.11 -12.16
C VAL A 209 10.04 22.89 -13.08
N ARG A 210 10.37 24.16 -13.37
CA ARG A 210 9.58 25.03 -14.26
C ARG A 210 9.48 24.48 -15.68
N ALA A 211 10.60 24.06 -16.25
CA ALA A 211 10.64 23.50 -17.60
C ALA A 211 9.82 22.21 -17.69
N SER A 212 9.94 21.33 -16.69
CA SER A 212 9.25 20.03 -16.63
C SER A 212 7.76 20.15 -16.27
N ALA A 213 7.32 21.24 -15.65
CA ALA A 213 5.92 21.49 -15.31
C ALA A 213 5.00 21.55 -16.54
N GLN A 214 5.54 21.76 -17.75
CA GLN A 214 4.75 21.71 -18.98
C GLN A 214 4.51 20.28 -19.50
N ALA A 215 5.38 19.35 -19.13
CA ALA A 215 5.37 17.96 -19.60
C ALA A 215 4.65 17.04 -18.58
N VAL A 216 3.40 17.34 -18.25
CA VAL A 216 2.54 16.58 -17.33
C VAL A 216 1.26 16.16 -18.03
N HIS A 217 0.63 15.10 -17.54
CA HIS A 217 -0.65 14.63 -18.11
C HIS A 217 -1.78 15.61 -17.79
N ARG A 218 -2.65 15.83 -18.77
CA ARG A 218 -3.85 16.68 -18.64
C ARG A 218 -5.08 15.85 -18.95
N LEU A 219 -5.93 15.69 -17.97
CA LEU A 219 -7.16 14.94 -18.06
C LEU A 219 -8.35 15.87 -17.75
N ASP A 220 -9.38 15.80 -18.56
CA ASP A 220 -10.64 16.42 -18.20
C ASP A 220 -11.33 15.67 -17.03
N ARG A 221 -12.46 16.20 -16.56
CA ARG A 221 -13.17 15.61 -15.43
C ARG A 221 -13.66 14.19 -15.71
N ALA A 222 -14.18 13.94 -16.92
CA ALA A 222 -14.71 12.62 -17.30
C ALA A 222 -13.57 11.57 -17.38
N ASP A 223 -12.42 11.97 -17.89
CA ASP A 223 -11.22 11.12 -17.97
C ASP A 223 -10.62 10.87 -16.58
N ARG A 224 -10.63 11.86 -15.67
CA ARG A 224 -10.24 11.67 -14.27
C ARG A 224 -11.16 10.68 -13.55
N ASP A 225 -12.49 10.81 -13.73
CA ASP A 225 -13.46 9.88 -13.13
C ASP A 225 -13.28 8.46 -13.68
N ARG A 226 -12.99 8.34 -14.98
CA ARG A 226 -12.68 7.07 -15.64
C ARG A 226 -11.38 6.46 -15.07
N ALA A 227 -10.30 7.23 -15.01
CA ALA A 227 -9.03 6.78 -14.46
C ALA A 227 -9.18 6.29 -13.02
N LEU A 228 -9.94 7.02 -12.18
CA LEU A 228 -10.20 6.64 -10.79
C LEU A 228 -10.92 5.28 -10.67
N ALA A 229 -11.93 5.03 -11.52
CA ALA A 229 -12.62 3.74 -11.56
C ALA A 229 -11.69 2.58 -12.00
N PHE A 230 -10.73 2.86 -12.89
CA PHE A 230 -9.77 1.85 -13.35
C PHE A 230 -8.65 1.56 -12.35
N VAL A 231 -8.28 2.51 -11.49
CA VAL A 231 -7.31 2.28 -10.40
C VAL A 231 -7.76 1.12 -9.51
N GLN A 232 -9.02 1.11 -9.08
CA GLN A 232 -9.54 0.01 -8.26
C GLN A 232 -9.57 -1.29 -9.04
N ARG A 233 -9.99 -1.29 -10.32
CA ARG A 233 -9.99 -2.50 -11.16
C ARG A 233 -8.59 -3.08 -11.33
N MET A 234 -7.59 -2.22 -11.50
CA MET A 234 -6.19 -2.67 -11.59
C MET A 234 -5.72 -3.29 -10.27
N ALA A 235 -6.08 -2.70 -9.12
CA ALA A 235 -5.78 -3.25 -7.81
C ALA A 235 -6.49 -4.61 -7.59
N ASP A 236 -7.73 -4.75 -8.05
CA ASP A 236 -8.47 -6.01 -8.01
C ASP A 236 -7.82 -7.08 -8.89
N ILE A 237 -7.36 -6.72 -10.10
CA ILE A 237 -6.58 -7.63 -10.97
C ILE A 237 -5.31 -8.09 -10.27
N CYS A 238 -4.55 -7.19 -9.65
CA CYS A 238 -3.36 -7.54 -8.88
C CYS A 238 -3.68 -8.49 -7.72
N SER A 239 -4.79 -8.25 -7.03
CA SER A 239 -5.26 -9.08 -5.92
C SER A 239 -5.60 -10.50 -6.38
N HIS A 240 -6.33 -10.64 -7.49
CA HIS A 240 -6.64 -11.95 -8.08
C HIS A 240 -5.38 -12.68 -8.56
N LEU A 241 -4.47 -11.99 -9.26
CA LEU A 241 -3.19 -12.57 -9.67
C LEU A 241 -2.38 -13.06 -8.47
N LEU A 242 -2.38 -12.32 -7.37
CA LEU A 242 -1.68 -12.67 -6.14
C LEU A 242 -2.28 -13.94 -5.51
N GLU A 243 -3.61 -14.06 -5.46
CA GLU A 243 -4.30 -15.23 -4.91
C GLU A 243 -4.06 -16.48 -5.76
N ASP A 244 -4.21 -16.38 -7.07
CA ASP A 244 -4.00 -17.48 -8.01
C ASP A 244 -2.56 -17.96 -7.98
N TRP A 245 -1.59 -17.06 -8.03
CA TRP A 245 -0.17 -17.40 -8.03
C TRP A 245 0.29 -18.00 -6.71
N SER A 246 -0.18 -17.45 -5.60
CA SER A 246 0.10 -17.99 -4.25
C SER A 246 -0.53 -19.39 -4.08
N GLY A 247 -1.72 -19.61 -4.64
CA GLY A 247 -2.37 -20.90 -4.66
C GLY A 247 -1.58 -21.96 -5.45
N LEU A 248 -1.10 -21.59 -6.63
CA LEU A 248 -0.25 -22.45 -7.47
C LEU A 248 1.07 -22.76 -6.79
N HIS A 249 1.74 -21.77 -6.23
CA HIS A 249 3.01 -21.94 -5.54
C HIS A 249 2.92 -22.91 -4.36
N ARG A 250 1.90 -22.78 -3.52
CA ARG A 250 1.62 -23.71 -2.42
C ARG A 250 1.38 -25.16 -2.90
N ARG A 251 0.67 -25.34 -4.02
CA ARG A 251 0.45 -26.68 -4.61
C ARG A 251 1.75 -27.29 -5.11
N LEU A 252 2.59 -26.53 -5.78
CA LEU A 252 3.90 -26.99 -6.26
C LEU A 252 4.83 -27.35 -5.11
N GLN A 253 4.87 -26.57 -4.04
CA GLN A 253 5.64 -26.88 -2.84
C GLN A 253 5.15 -28.18 -2.17
N ALA A 254 3.83 -28.37 -2.07
CA ALA A 254 3.27 -29.60 -1.53
C ALA A 254 3.63 -30.83 -2.37
N ILE A 255 3.64 -30.72 -3.70
CA ILE A 255 4.08 -31.81 -4.60
C ILE A 255 5.59 -32.08 -4.42
N ALA A 256 6.41 -31.04 -4.39
CA ALA A 256 7.85 -31.18 -4.21
C ALA A 256 8.22 -31.86 -2.88
N SER A 257 7.49 -31.56 -1.80
CA SER A 257 7.71 -32.21 -0.49
C SER A 257 7.31 -33.69 -0.48
N LEU A 258 6.35 -34.10 -1.33
CA LEU A 258 5.95 -35.50 -1.48
C LEU A 258 6.94 -36.32 -2.33
N THR A 259 7.67 -35.67 -3.23
CA THR A 259 8.67 -36.33 -4.10
C THR A 259 10.07 -36.40 -3.48
N ALA A 260 10.29 -35.74 -2.36
CA ALA A 260 11.57 -35.74 -1.60
C ALA A 260 11.63 -36.82 -0.49
N LEU A 261 10.59 -37.66 -0.39
CA LEU A 261 10.51 -38.85 0.48
C LEU A 261 10.72 -40.12 -0.34
#